data_b620c7f7959e521b940fd951c4a92edd
#
_entry.id   b620c7f7959e521b940fd951c4a92edd
#
_cell.length_a   1.000
_cell.length_b   1.000
_cell.length_c   1.000
_cell.angle_alpha   90.00
_cell.angle_beta   90.00
_cell.angle_gamma   90.00
#
_symmetry.space_group_name_H-M   'P 1'
#
loop_
_entity.id
_entity.type
_entity.pdbx_description
1 polymer ?
#
loop_
_entity_poly.entity_id
_entity_poly.type
_entity_poly.pdbx_seq_one_letter_code
_entity_poly.pdbx_strand_id
1 'polypeptide(L)'
;MSIPFSEGSRRYNVAPTQTIIAVVRGEDGEPQARPMRWGLIPSWANDAKIAYKMINARSETVDEKGAYKRLIATAERRALLLADGFYEWLRPEDRKQPRVPFRFTLADGGPFAFAGLWTPGKLDGEAIESATILTTDANALVAAIHDRMPVILAGPDAERAWLSPELDALAAKALCVPFAAERMIATPANPLVNKAGGDEGPELLVAAA
;
A
#
# COMPACT_ATOMS: atom_id res chain seq x y z
N MET A 1 -11.37 19.33 -7.72
CA MET A 1 -12.21 18.25 -7.16
C MET A 1 -11.84 18.08 -5.71
N SER A 2 -12.75 18.34 -4.77
CA SER A 2 -12.45 18.25 -3.34
C SER A 2 -12.37 16.77 -2.96
N ILE A 3 -11.22 16.30 -2.52
CA ILE A 3 -11.10 15.03 -1.83
C ILE A 3 -11.96 15.17 -0.55
N PRO A 4 -12.87 14.25 -0.25
CA PRO A 4 -13.75 14.36 0.91
C PRO A 4 -13.01 14.04 2.22
N PHE A 5 -11.91 14.74 2.47
CA PHE A 5 -11.21 14.71 3.74
C PHE A 5 -11.40 16.06 4.42
N SER A 6 -12.16 16.05 5.51
CA SER A 6 -12.10 17.14 6.48
C SER A 6 -10.74 17.11 7.19
N GLU A 7 -10.23 18.25 7.63
CA GLU A 7 -8.99 18.38 8.42
C GLU A 7 -8.93 17.48 9.68
N GLY A 8 -10.03 16.83 10.05
CA GLY A 8 -10.14 15.92 11.20
C GLY A 8 -9.93 14.43 10.89
N SER A 9 -9.58 14.03 9.66
CA SER A 9 -9.52 12.61 9.27
C SER A 9 -8.10 12.03 9.15
N ARG A 10 -7.13 12.55 9.90
CA ARG A 10 -5.79 11.95 9.96
C ARG A 10 -5.89 10.56 10.59
N ARG A 11 -5.30 9.57 9.94
CA ARG A 11 -5.30 8.19 10.39
C ARG A 11 -3.86 7.72 10.55
N TYR A 12 -3.52 7.24 11.72
CA TYR A 12 -2.15 6.90 12.09
C TYR A 12 -1.88 5.40 12.10
N ASN A 13 -2.93 4.58 11.98
CA ASN A 13 -2.80 3.12 11.97
C ASN A 13 -3.85 2.48 11.04
N VAL A 14 -3.64 2.62 9.75
CA VAL A 14 -4.52 2.01 8.74
C VAL A 14 -4.20 0.53 8.62
N ALA A 15 -5.14 -0.31 9.01
CA ALA A 15 -5.03 -1.76 8.96
C ALA A 15 -5.65 -2.35 7.67
N PRO A 16 -5.23 -3.57 7.28
CA PRO A 16 -5.88 -4.32 6.22
C PRO A 16 -7.41 -4.36 6.39
N THR A 17 -8.12 -4.33 5.28
CA THR A 17 -9.58 -4.30 5.14
C THR A 17 -10.24 -2.95 5.45
N GLN A 18 -9.50 -1.97 5.94
CA GLN A 18 -10.00 -0.61 6.09
C GLN A 18 -9.96 0.17 4.75
N THR A 19 -10.67 1.28 4.71
CA THR A 19 -10.69 2.19 3.57
C THR A 19 -9.37 2.98 3.49
N ILE A 20 -8.79 3.04 2.32
CA ILE A 20 -7.62 3.85 1.97
C ILE A 20 -7.99 4.78 0.82
N ILE A 21 -7.16 5.79 0.56
CA ILE A 21 -7.28 6.61 -0.63
C ILE A 21 -6.34 6.11 -1.71
N ALA A 22 -6.93 5.87 -2.86
CA ALA A 22 -6.22 5.53 -4.08
C ALA A 22 -6.44 6.62 -5.13
N VAL A 23 -5.40 6.95 -5.90
CA VAL A 23 -5.52 7.74 -7.11
C VAL A 23 -5.43 6.79 -8.30
N VAL A 24 -6.41 6.86 -9.18
CA VAL A 24 -6.51 6.02 -10.37
C VAL A 24 -6.68 6.90 -11.61
N ARG A 25 -6.45 6.31 -12.78
CA ARG A 25 -6.80 6.95 -14.04
C ARG A 25 -8.32 6.95 -14.19
N GLY A 26 -8.93 8.15 -14.31
CA GLY A 26 -10.35 8.34 -14.58
C GLY A 26 -10.73 8.03 -16.04
N GLU A 27 -12.02 7.99 -16.31
CA GLU A 27 -12.55 7.77 -17.67
C GLU A 27 -12.17 8.88 -18.65
N ASP A 28 -12.00 10.10 -18.14
CA ASP A 28 -11.50 11.27 -18.88
C ASP A 28 -9.98 11.27 -19.08
N GLY A 29 -9.30 10.26 -18.53
CA GLY A 29 -7.85 10.14 -18.57
C GLY A 29 -7.11 10.88 -17.46
N GLU A 30 -7.81 11.69 -16.64
CA GLU A 30 -7.23 12.46 -15.54
C GLU A 30 -7.15 11.65 -14.25
N PRO A 31 -6.20 11.97 -13.36
CA PRO A 31 -6.10 11.33 -12.05
C PRO A 31 -7.34 11.60 -11.19
N GLN A 32 -7.94 10.56 -10.64
CA GLN A 32 -9.10 10.64 -9.75
C GLN A 32 -8.80 9.95 -8.41
N ALA A 33 -9.01 10.67 -7.30
CA ALA A 33 -8.93 10.11 -5.97
C ALA A 33 -10.24 9.38 -5.62
N ARG A 34 -10.12 8.13 -5.16
CA ARG A 34 -11.24 7.27 -4.76
C ARG A 34 -10.97 6.57 -3.44
N PRO A 35 -11.99 6.42 -2.57
CA PRO A 35 -11.88 5.54 -1.42
C PRO A 35 -11.95 4.09 -1.88
N MET A 36 -11.01 3.26 -1.43
CA MET A 36 -10.96 1.83 -1.75
C MET A 36 -10.70 1.01 -0.50
N ARG A 37 -11.19 -0.20 -0.47
CA ARG A 37 -10.85 -1.17 0.57
C ARG A 37 -9.44 -1.71 0.35
N TRP A 38 -8.59 -1.67 1.37
CA TRP A 38 -7.29 -2.34 1.33
C TRP A 38 -7.44 -3.85 1.52
N GLY A 39 -7.06 -4.62 0.54
CA GLY A 39 -7.26 -6.06 0.40
C GLY A 39 -8.16 -6.36 -0.80
N LEU A 40 -7.53 -6.82 -1.89
CA LEU A 40 -8.20 -7.04 -3.18
C LEU A 40 -9.29 -8.10 -3.05
N ILE A 41 -10.46 -7.80 -3.59
CA ILE A 41 -11.59 -8.72 -3.72
C ILE A 41 -11.86 -8.90 -5.22
N PRO A 42 -11.30 -9.96 -5.85
CA PRO A 42 -11.57 -10.24 -7.26
C PRO A 42 -13.06 -10.46 -7.53
N SER A 43 -13.52 -10.13 -8.73
CA SER A 43 -14.95 -10.26 -9.10
C SER A 43 -15.50 -11.70 -9.04
N TRP A 44 -14.63 -12.70 -9.07
CA TRP A 44 -14.98 -14.11 -8.92
C TRP A 44 -15.00 -14.61 -7.47
N ALA A 45 -14.57 -13.77 -6.52
CA ALA A 45 -14.51 -14.18 -5.12
C ALA A 45 -15.90 -14.21 -4.49
N ASN A 46 -16.21 -15.31 -3.81
CA ASN A 46 -17.46 -15.51 -3.10
C ASN A 46 -17.34 -15.28 -1.59
N ASP A 47 -16.11 -15.07 -1.07
CA ASP A 47 -15.84 -14.84 0.36
C ASP A 47 -14.90 -13.64 0.53
N ALA A 48 -15.37 -12.66 1.28
CA ALA A 48 -14.60 -11.45 1.62
C ALA A 48 -13.30 -11.73 2.39
N LYS A 49 -13.17 -12.89 3.02
CA LYS A 49 -11.95 -13.31 3.72
C LYS A 49 -10.73 -13.42 2.80
N ILE A 50 -10.96 -13.55 1.49
CA ILE A 50 -9.86 -13.52 0.51
C ILE A 50 -9.07 -12.21 0.60
N ALA A 51 -9.71 -11.09 0.93
CA ALA A 51 -9.09 -9.78 1.07
C ALA A 51 -7.89 -9.80 2.03
N TYR A 52 -7.96 -10.55 3.14
CA TYR A 52 -6.86 -10.68 4.09
C TYR A 52 -5.60 -11.33 3.50
N LYS A 53 -5.77 -12.16 2.47
CA LYS A 53 -4.67 -12.83 1.75
C LYS A 53 -4.19 -12.03 0.55
N MET A 54 -4.90 -10.96 0.19
CA MET A 54 -4.67 -10.16 -1.00
C MET A 54 -4.42 -8.68 -0.66
N ILE A 55 -3.92 -8.41 0.53
CA ILE A 55 -3.49 -7.06 0.96
C ILE A 55 -2.24 -6.62 0.20
N ASN A 56 -1.34 -7.57 -0.10
CA ASN A 56 -0.11 -7.36 -0.83
C ASN A 56 0.03 -8.36 -1.98
N ALA A 57 0.68 -7.94 -3.07
CA ALA A 57 1.05 -8.79 -4.20
C ALA A 57 2.53 -8.64 -4.52
N ARG A 58 3.24 -9.75 -4.71
CA ARG A 58 4.66 -9.72 -5.08
C ARG A 58 4.83 -9.28 -6.53
N SER A 59 5.62 -8.25 -6.76
CA SER A 59 5.89 -7.70 -8.09
C SER A 59 6.56 -8.70 -9.02
N GLU A 60 7.36 -9.62 -8.49
CA GLU A 60 8.11 -10.62 -9.27
C GLU A 60 7.18 -11.58 -10.04
N THR A 61 6.00 -11.86 -9.47
CA THR A 61 5.05 -12.84 -10.03
C THR A 61 3.68 -12.25 -10.36
N VAL A 62 3.56 -10.93 -10.33
CA VAL A 62 2.27 -10.22 -10.51
C VAL A 62 1.68 -10.44 -11.91
N ASP A 63 2.52 -10.58 -12.93
CA ASP A 63 2.16 -10.83 -14.32
C ASP A 63 1.88 -12.31 -14.64
N GLU A 64 2.13 -13.20 -13.71
CA GLU A 64 1.89 -14.64 -13.85
C GLU A 64 0.59 -15.07 -13.18
N LYS A 65 0.28 -14.51 -12.00
CA LYS A 65 -0.87 -14.89 -11.19
C LYS A 65 -2.18 -14.36 -11.76
N GLY A 66 -3.16 -15.25 -11.96
CA GLY A 66 -4.43 -14.93 -12.61
C GLY A 66 -5.22 -13.78 -11.99
N ALA A 67 -5.11 -13.56 -10.67
CA ALA A 67 -5.77 -12.46 -9.99
C ALA A 67 -5.20 -11.09 -10.35
N TYR A 68 -3.91 -10.99 -10.70
CA TYR A 68 -3.18 -9.72 -10.89
C TYR A 68 -2.76 -9.46 -12.33
N LYS A 69 -2.55 -10.53 -13.12
CA LYS A 69 -2.01 -10.45 -14.48
C LYS A 69 -2.72 -9.43 -15.37
N ARG A 70 -4.06 -9.44 -15.35
CA ARG A 70 -4.84 -8.47 -16.13
C ARG A 70 -4.77 -7.06 -15.53
N LEU A 71 -4.66 -6.96 -14.20
CA LEU A 71 -4.67 -5.66 -13.53
C LEU A 71 -3.40 -4.87 -13.82
N ILE A 72 -2.22 -5.51 -13.76
CA ILE A 72 -0.96 -4.81 -14.06
C ILE A 72 -0.87 -4.41 -15.54
N ALA A 73 -1.44 -5.21 -16.43
CA ALA A 73 -1.44 -4.93 -17.87
C ALA A 73 -2.40 -3.81 -18.29
N THR A 74 -3.28 -3.34 -17.40
CA THR A 74 -4.36 -2.41 -17.72
C THR A 74 -4.18 -1.12 -16.92
N ALA A 75 -3.98 0.02 -17.58
CA ALA A 75 -3.76 1.32 -16.92
C ALA A 75 -4.88 1.68 -15.94
N GLU A 76 -6.13 1.43 -16.33
CA GLU A 76 -7.34 1.67 -15.54
C GLU A 76 -7.44 0.78 -14.29
N ARG A 77 -6.52 -0.17 -14.12
CA ARG A 77 -6.46 -1.08 -12.95
C ARG A 77 -5.22 -0.86 -12.10
N ARG A 78 -4.34 0.04 -12.50
CA ARG A 78 -3.25 0.52 -11.67
C ARG A 78 -3.73 1.65 -10.78
N ALA A 79 -3.16 1.75 -9.58
CA ALA A 79 -3.52 2.75 -8.59
C ALA A 79 -2.29 3.25 -7.85
N LEU A 80 -2.32 4.50 -7.42
CA LEU A 80 -1.41 5.10 -6.45
C LEU A 80 -2.08 5.05 -5.09
N LEU A 81 -1.55 4.30 -4.14
CA LEU A 81 -2.09 4.21 -2.79
C LEU A 81 -1.34 5.18 -1.89
N LEU A 82 -2.01 6.25 -1.46
CA LEU A 82 -1.37 7.37 -0.78
C LEU A 82 -1.04 7.03 0.67
N ALA A 83 0.17 7.38 1.10
CA ALA A 83 0.67 7.21 2.45
C ALA A 83 1.72 8.26 2.81
N ASP A 84 2.00 8.42 4.09
CA ASP A 84 3.13 9.19 4.65
C ASP A 84 4.10 8.33 5.47
N GLY A 85 3.84 7.02 5.52
CA GLY A 85 4.66 6.03 6.18
C GLY A 85 4.01 4.65 6.14
N PHE A 86 4.77 3.65 6.56
CA PHE A 86 4.28 2.30 6.77
C PHE A 86 4.96 1.65 7.97
N TYR A 87 4.32 0.62 8.51
CA TYR A 87 4.84 -0.12 9.64
C TYR A 87 5.32 -1.49 9.19
N GLU A 88 6.46 -1.91 9.77
CA GLU A 88 6.96 -3.27 9.72
C GLU A 88 7.42 -3.72 11.10
N TRP A 89 7.46 -5.02 11.33
CA TRP A 89 7.66 -5.58 12.65
C TRP A 89 8.93 -6.42 12.70
N LEU A 90 9.92 -5.96 13.48
CA LEU A 90 11.08 -6.76 13.82
C LEU A 90 10.62 -7.96 14.65
N ARG A 91 10.98 -9.15 14.17
CA ARG A 91 10.75 -10.40 14.89
C ARG A 91 11.91 -10.65 15.84
N PRO A 92 11.68 -10.67 17.16
CA PRO A 92 12.73 -11.02 18.11
C PRO A 92 13.19 -12.47 17.90
N GLU A 93 14.43 -12.76 18.27
CA GLU A 93 14.99 -14.13 18.25
C GLU A 93 14.15 -15.08 19.14
N ASP A 94 13.82 -14.64 20.35
CA ASP A 94 12.86 -15.32 21.18
C ASP A 94 11.43 -15.01 20.70
N ARG A 95 10.82 -16.00 20.06
CA ARG A 95 9.43 -15.90 19.53
C ARG A 95 8.34 -15.68 20.59
N LYS A 96 8.66 -15.78 21.87
CA LYS A 96 7.74 -15.46 22.97
C LYS A 96 7.66 -13.97 23.24
N GLN A 97 8.67 -13.21 22.83
CA GLN A 97 8.66 -11.76 22.95
C GLN A 97 7.74 -11.12 21.90
N PRO A 98 7.08 -10.00 22.22
CA PRO A 98 6.27 -9.27 21.26
C PRO A 98 7.15 -8.72 20.12
N ARG A 99 6.58 -8.64 18.93
CA ARG A 99 7.24 -7.98 17.80
C ARG A 99 7.39 -6.50 18.09
N VAL A 100 8.52 -5.94 17.67
CA VAL A 100 8.80 -4.50 17.82
C VAL A 100 8.42 -3.79 16.54
N PRO A 101 7.44 -2.88 16.57
CA PRO A 101 7.03 -2.13 15.37
C PRO A 101 8.04 -1.04 15.05
N PHE A 102 8.28 -0.84 13.77
CA PHE A 102 9.05 0.27 13.22
C PHE A 102 8.18 1.01 12.21
N ARG A 103 8.25 2.33 12.21
CA ARG A 103 7.67 3.20 11.19
C ARG A 103 8.73 3.62 10.20
N PHE A 104 8.43 3.44 8.92
CA PHE A 104 9.26 3.88 7.79
C PHE A 104 8.61 5.10 7.14
N THR A 105 9.40 6.14 6.92
CA THR A 105 9.00 7.38 6.24
C THR A 105 10.03 7.77 5.21
N LEU A 106 9.70 8.72 4.34
CA LEU A 106 10.72 9.41 3.56
C LEU A 106 11.55 10.34 4.45
N ALA A 107 12.82 10.53 4.08
CA ALA A 107 13.76 11.39 4.84
C ALA A 107 13.34 12.86 4.82
N ASP A 108 12.63 13.31 3.79
CA ASP A 108 12.09 14.67 3.67
C ASP A 108 10.75 14.84 4.40
N GLY A 109 10.18 13.76 4.97
CA GLY A 109 8.92 13.77 5.70
C GLY A 109 7.68 13.96 4.81
N GLY A 110 7.85 13.99 3.49
CA GLY A 110 6.74 14.15 2.54
C GLY A 110 5.88 12.90 2.39
N PRO A 111 4.65 13.05 1.87
CA PRO A 111 3.84 11.91 1.46
C PRO A 111 4.40 11.26 0.20
N PHE A 112 4.01 10.02 -0.04
CA PHE A 112 4.39 9.24 -1.22
C PHE A 112 3.25 8.32 -1.65
N ALA A 113 3.43 7.66 -2.79
CA ALA A 113 2.49 6.66 -3.25
C ALA A 113 3.12 5.27 -3.27
N PHE A 114 2.36 4.27 -2.85
CA PHE A 114 2.67 2.88 -3.18
C PHE A 114 2.11 2.54 -4.56
N ALA A 115 2.84 1.76 -5.33
CA ALA A 115 2.30 1.12 -6.53
C ALA A 115 1.24 0.09 -6.11
N GLY A 116 0.04 0.24 -6.64
CA GLY A 116 -1.09 -0.62 -6.34
C GLY A 116 -1.82 -1.11 -7.57
N LEU A 117 -2.62 -2.14 -7.38
CA LEU A 117 -3.59 -2.64 -8.34
C LEU A 117 -4.96 -2.66 -7.70
N TRP A 118 -6.01 -2.38 -8.47
CA TRP A 118 -7.37 -2.35 -7.96
C TRP A 118 -8.37 -3.04 -8.90
N THR A 119 -9.50 -3.42 -8.35
CA THR A 119 -10.61 -3.98 -9.11
C THR A 119 -11.94 -3.67 -8.44
N PRO A 120 -13.01 -3.45 -9.23
CA PRO A 120 -14.36 -3.54 -8.69
C PRO A 120 -14.66 -5.00 -8.34
N GLY A 121 -15.43 -5.19 -7.31
CA GLY A 121 -15.88 -6.49 -6.82
C GLY A 121 -17.22 -6.38 -6.12
N LYS A 122 -17.58 -7.41 -5.37
CA LYS A 122 -18.76 -7.41 -4.49
C LYS A 122 -18.39 -7.90 -3.11
N LEU A 123 -18.98 -7.29 -2.11
CA LEU A 123 -18.87 -7.71 -0.71
C LEU A 123 -20.31 -7.77 -0.16
N ASP A 124 -20.73 -8.96 0.27
CA ASP A 124 -22.10 -9.21 0.78
C ASP A 124 -23.21 -8.72 -0.15
N GLY A 125 -22.97 -8.82 -1.47
CA GLY A 125 -23.89 -8.38 -2.51
C GLY A 125 -23.72 -6.91 -2.94
N GLU A 126 -23.07 -6.08 -2.15
CA GLU A 126 -22.80 -4.67 -2.42
C GLU A 126 -21.56 -4.47 -3.28
N ALA A 127 -21.62 -3.48 -4.20
CA ALA A 127 -20.48 -3.11 -5.02
C ALA A 127 -19.37 -2.50 -4.16
N ILE A 128 -18.13 -2.93 -4.37
CA ILE A 128 -16.96 -2.42 -3.67
C ILE A 128 -15.78 -2.25 -4.63
N GLU A 129 -14.99 -1.20 -4.43
CA GLU A 129 -13.68 -1.05 -5.03
C GLU A 129 -12.62 -1.48 -4.01
N SER A 130 -11.69 -2.32 -4.44
CA SER A 130 -10.66 -2.86 -3.55
C SER A 130 -9.28 -2.87 -4.21
N ALA A 131 -8.25 -2.67 -3.41
CA ALA A 131 -6.88 -2.52 -3.90
C ALA A 131 -5.88 -3.40 -3.12
N THR A 132 -4.78 -3.73 -3.78
CA THR A 132 -3.62 -4.41 -3.21
C THR A 132 -2.37 -3.57 -3.40
N ILE A 133 -1.44 -3.60 -2.43
CA ILE A 133 -0.13 -2.97 -2.54
C ILE A 133 0.84 -3.93 -3.24
N LEU A 134 1.62 -3.45 -4.20
CA LEU A 134 2.73 -4.23 -4.74
C LEU A 134 3.92 -4.18 -3.79
N THR A 135 4.57 -5.33 -3.61
CA THR A 135 5.77 -5.45 -2.78
C THR A 135 6.94 -5.96 -3.60
N THR A 136 8.14 -5.55 -3.23
CA THR A 136 9.41 -5.95 -3.81
C THR A 136 10.37 -6.39 -2.71
N ASP A 137 11.58 -6.83 -3.05
CA ASP A 137 12.61 -7.11 -2.07
C ASP A 137 12.92 -5.87 -1.23
N ALA A 138 13.29 -6.08 0.04
CA ALA A 138 13.62 -5.00 0.93
C ALA A 138 14.95 -4.33 0.51
N ASN A 139 15.02 -2.98 0.61
CA ASN A 139 16.29 -2.27 0.58
C ASN A 139 17.10 -2.51 1.87
N ALA A 140 18.33 -2.03 1.93
CA ALA A 140 19.24 -2.27 3.07
C ALA A 140 18.66 -1.78 4.42
N LEU A 141 17.86 -0.71 4.43
CA LEU A 141 17.24 -0.20 5.66
C LEU A 141 16.11 -1.10 6.14
N VAL A 142 15.20 -1.49 5.24
CA VAL A 142 14.04 -2.32 5.59
C VAL A 142 14.46 -3.76 5.87
N ALA A 143 15.49 -4.28 5.19
CA ALA A 143 15.99 -5.65 5.33
C ALA A 143 16.44 -6.00 6.76
N ALA A 144 16.83 -5.00 7.57
CA ALA A 144 17.13 -5.19 8.98
C ALA A 144 15.90 -5.61 9.83
N ILE A 145 14.68 -5.42 9.30
CA ILE A 145 13.42 -5.61 10.02
C ILE A 145 12.53 -6.62 9.31
N HIS A 146 12.40 -6.52 7.99
CA HIS A 146 11.57 -7.39 7.17
C HIS A 146 12.20 -7.63 5.79
N ASP A 147 12.01 -8.81 5.21
CA ASP A 147 12.58 -9.22 3.91
C ASP A 147 11.88 -8.59 2.69
N ARG A 148 10.76 -7.94 2.90
CA ARG A 148 9.96 -7.29 1.83
C ARG A 148 9.66 -5.84 2.19
N MET A 149 9.45 -5.01 1.17
CA MET A 149 8.93 -3.65 1.32
C MET A 149 7.87 -3.34 0.26
N PRO A 150 6.97 -2.38 0.53
CA PRO A 150 6.10 -1.85 -0.50
C PRO A 150 6.90 -1.22 -1.65
N VAL A 151 6.39 -1.31 -2.87
CA VAL A 151 6.93 -0.56 -4.01
C VAL A 151 6.55 0.90 -3.84
N ILE A 152 7.53 1.76 -3.54
CA ILE A 152 7.36 3.21 -3.41
C ILE A 152 7.72 3.87 -4.74
N LEU A 153 6.79 4.62 -5.31
CA LEU A 153 7.02 5.40 -6.52
C LEU A 153 7.72 6.72 -6.17
N ALA A 154 8.84 6.97 -6.82
CA ALA A 154 9.80 8.01 -6.42
C ALA A 154 9.43 9.41 -6.98
N GLY A 155 8.24 9.87 -6.68
CA GLY A 155 7.78 11.22 -7.02
C GLY A 155 6.97 11.31 -8.32
N PRO A 156 6.60 12.53 -8.74
CA PRO A 156 5.55 12.77 -9.74
C PRO A 156 5.76 12.11 -11.09
N ASP A 157 7.00 11.94 -11.53
CA ASP A 157 7.29 11.30 -12.83
C ASP A 157 7.00 9.80 -12.79
N ALA A 158 7.43 9.10 -11.72
CA ALA A 158 7.15 7.69 -11.53
C ALA A 158 5.65 7.43 -11.31
N GLU A 159 4.97 8.30 -10.56
CA GLU A 159 3.54 8.25 -10.33
C GLU A 159 2.75 8.43 -11.64
N ARG A 160 3.10 9.43 -12.46
CA ARG A 160 2.49 9.62 -13.79
C ARG A 160 2.76 8.45 -14.71
N ALA A 161 4.00 7.94 -14.72
CA ALA A 161 4.35 6.76 -15.52
C ALA A 161 3.49 5.55 -15.11
N TRP A 162 3.31 5.33 -13.80
CA TRP A 162 2.49 4.21 -13.29
C TRP A 162 1.05 4.24 -13.77
N LEU A 163 0.44 5.42 -13.86
CA LEU A 163 -0.94 5.60 -14.35
C LEU A 163 -1.04 5.76 -15.88
N SER A 164 0.09 5.79 -16.60
CA SER A 164 0.09 6.00 -18.06
C SER A 164 -0.54 4.83 -18.81
N PRO A 165 -1.43 5.06 -19.78
CA PRO A 165 -1.97 4.01 -20.63
C PRO A 165 -0.92 3.37 -21.55
N GLU A 166 0.20 4.06 -21.79
CA GLU A 166 1.28 3.59 -22.64
C GLU A 166 2.21 2.60 -21.94
N LEU A 167 2.13 2.51 -20.60
CA LEU A 167 2.95 1.59 -19.80
C LEU A 167 2.38 0.18 -19.91
N ASP A 168 3.07 -0.72 -20.57
CA ASP A 168 2.71 -2.14 -20.61
C ASP A 168 3.04 -2.88 -19.30
N ALA A 169 2.65 -4.15 -19.20
CA ALA A 169 2.87 -4.95 -18.00
C ALA A 169 4.34 -5.15 -17.65
N LEU A 170 5.21 -5.30 -18.65
CA LEU A 170 6.64 -5.51 -18.46
C LEU A 170 7.31 -4.24 -17.94
N ALA A 171 7.00 -3.11 -18.56
CA ALA A 171 7.51 -1.81 -18.13
C ALA A 171 6.96 -1.41 -16.74
N ALA A 172 5.68 -1.71 -16.44
CA ALA A 172 5.11 -1.52 -15.11
C ALA A 172 5.83 -2.36 -14.06
N LYS A 173 6.14 -3.62 -14.35
CA LYS A 173 6.92 -4.50 -13.48
C LYS A 173 8.34 -3.97 -13.26
N ALA A 174 8.97 -3.39 -14.28
CA ALA A 174 10.30 -2.80 -14.18
C ALA A 174 10.37 -1.56 -13.26
N LEU A 175 9.24 -0.87 -13.02
CA LEU A 175 9.15 0.20 -12.02
C LEU A 175 9.09 -0.33 -10.57
N CYS A 176 8.82 -1.63 -10.39
CA CYS A 176 8.66 -2.23 -9.06
C CYS A 176 10.01 -2.59 -8.43
N VAL A 177 10.83 -1.60 -8.17
CA VAL A 177 12.17 -1.76 -7.56
C VAL A 177 12.19 -1.27 -6.11
N PRO A 178 13.13 -1.76 -5.27
CA PRO A 178 13.32 -1.22 -3.93
C PRO A 178 13.59 0.28 -3.97
N PHE A 179 12.95 1.03 -3.10
CA PHE A 179 13.22 2.46 -2.95
C PHE A 179 14.58 2.70 -2.30
N ALA A 180 15.26 3.79 -2.64
CA ALA A 180 16.59 4.10 -2.16
C ALA A 180 16.63 4.23 -0.62
N ALA A 181 17.45 3.42 0.04
CA ALA A 181 17.51 3.32 1.51
C ALA A 181 17.91 4.64 2.16
N GLU A 182 18.83 5.38 1.54
CA GLU A 182 19.34 6.69 1.99
C GLU A 182 18.30 7.81 1.97
N ARG A 183 17.18 7.58 1.28
CA ARG A 183 16.04 8.49 1.22
C ARG A 183 14.93 8.14 2.21
N MET A 184 15.16 7.16 3.08
CA MET A 184 14.18 6.69 4.06
C MET A 184 14.72 6.79 5.48
N ILE A 185 13.80 6.84 6.44
CA ILE A 185 14.09 6.79 7.87
C ILE A 185 13.26 5.65 8.48
N ALA A 186 13.87 4.87 9.37
CA ALA A 186 13.21 3.88 10.21
C ALA A 186 13.25 4.35 11.66
N THR A 187 12.11 4.47 12.30
CA THR A 187 11.99 4.83 13.72
C THR A 187 11.19 3.77 14.46
N PRO A 188 11.57 3.40 15.70
CA PRO A 188 10.71 2.58 16.54
C PRO A 188 9.33 3.24 16.69
N ALA A 189 8.26 2.47 16.53
CA ALA A 189 6.89 2.95 16.66
C ALA A 189 6.30 2.56 18.01
N ASN A 190 5.21 3.23 18.39
CA ASN A 190 4.49 2.89 19.61
C ASN A 190 3.89 1.47 19.50
N PRO A 191 4.08 0.58 20.50
CA PRO A 191 3.48 -0.76 20.50
C PRO A 191 1.95 -0.77 20.38
N LEU A 192 1.27 0.34 20.63
CA LEU A 192 -0.18 0.46 20.43
C LEU A 192 -0.60 0.24 18.97
N VAL A 193 0.29 0.43 17.98
CA VAL A 193 0.02 0.10 16.57
C VAL A 193 -0.24 -1.40 16.34
N ASN A 194 0.09 -2.27 17.29
CA ASN A 194 -0.25 -3.70 17.26
C ASN A 194 -1.76 -3.96 17.37
N LYS A 195 -2.53 -2.99 17.84
CA LYS A 195 -4.00 -3.09 17.92
C LYS A 195 -4.61 -2.44 16.70
N ALA A 196 -4.98 -3.24 15.70
CA ALA A 196 -5.75 -2.74 14.55
C ALA A 196 -7.10 -2.15 15.03
N GLY A 197 -7.42 -0.93 14.57
CA GLY A 197 -8.66 -0.22 14.96
C GLY A 197 -8.66 0.37 16.37
N GLY A 198 -7.50 0.44 17.04
CA GLY A 198 -7.29 1.18 18.28
C GLY A 198 -7.00 2.66 18.03
N ASP A 199 -6.70 3.40 19.10
CA ASP A 199 -6.48 4.84 19.10
C ASP A 199 -5.73 5.34 17.87
N GLU A 200 -6.39 6.20 17.10
CA GLU A 200 -5.84 6.79 15.88
C GLU A 200 -5.23 8.17 16.17
N GLY A 201 -4.51 8.31 17.28
CA GLY A 201 -3.88 9.56 17.68
C GLY A 201 -2.42 9.68 17.24
N PRO A 202 -1.87 10.92 17.23
CA PRO A 202 -0.48 11.17 16.85
C PRO A 202 0.55 10.50 17.78
N GLU A 203 0.15 10.06 18.98
CA GLU A 203 0.98 9.29 19.92
C GLU A 203 1.47 7.96 19.32
N LEU A 204 0.78 7.42 18.32
CA LEU A 204 1.21 6.23 17.59
C LEU A 204 2.50 6.43 16.79
N LEU A 205 2.83 7.68 16.46
CA LEU A 205 4.01 8.03 15.66
C LEU A 205 5.31 8.07 16.47
N VAL A 206 5.22 8.13 17.80
CA VAL A 206 6.38 8.21 18.69
C VAL A 206 6.55 6.91 19.46
N ALA A 207 7.80 6.48 19.65
CA ALA A 207 8.09 5.33 20.48
C ALA A 207 7.50 5.55 21.89
N ALA A 208 7.00 4.48 22.51
CA ALA A 208 6.67 4.54 23.94
C ALA A 208 7.94 4.80 24.74
N ALA A 209 7.85 5.74 25.69
CA ALA A 209 8.94 6.08 26.59
C ALA A 209 9.33 4.89 27.49
#